data_567fde6966b9387d1757765ea929bf24
#
_entry.id   567fde6966b9387d1757765ea929bf24
#
_cell.length_a   1.000
_cell.length_b   1.000
_cell.length_c   1.000
_cell.angle_alpha   90.00
_cell.angle_beta   90.00
_cell.angle_gamma   90.00
#
_symmetry.space_group_name_H-M   'P 1'
#
loop_
_entity.id
_entity.type
_entity.pdbx_description
1 polymer ?
#
loop_
_entity_poly.entity_id
_entity_poly.type
_entity_poly.pdbx_seq_one_letter_code
_entity_poly.pdbx_strand_id
1 'polypeptide(L)'
;MINTIDGIIAAAKGGKTGVIAVAAAHDQPVIEAVVEARREGIATPILVGHEEEIKAMLTGLGEAPADYEIIAGDTDQDCAAKAVALCAEGKANFLMKGILGTADLMRAVFNKEHGLRTDHLTTHCMLYEIPALSRMLVLPDGGVNTFPDLEKKADILENAAMVLQALGYEHINASCVCGAEQVNPKVQSTVDADALAHMTDRWAKYNMDVCGPVALDLAVSEDACHHKHYIAPGAGKADILLVPNYEVGNGIGKAANLFGNAKNAGIILGAKVPIVLVSRADSAYSKLASIALGSVLSSRMKLA
;
A
#
# COMPACT_ATOMS: atom_id res chain seq x y z
N MET A 1 4.88 -8.96 -15.62
CA MET A 1 5.13 -7.79 -14.77
C MET A 1 4.01 -6.77 -14.96
N ILE A 2 3.41 -6.30 -13.87
CA ILE A 2 2.39 -5.25 -13.84
C ILE A 2 3.09 -3.97 -13.36
N ASN A 3 3.25 -3.00 -14.23
CA ASN A 3 4.06 -1.80 -13.99
C ASN A 3 3.29 -0.47 -14.16
N THR A 4 1.96 -0.54 -14.20
CA THR A 4 1.07 0.62 -14.27
C THR A 4 -0.13 0.43 -13.34
N ILE A 5 -0.73 1.53 -12.87
CA ILE A 5 -1.94 1.48 -12.05
C ILE A 5 -3.12 0.90 -12.84
N ASP A 6 -3.27 1.26 -14.12
CA ASP A 6 -4.29 0.66 -14.99
C ASP A 6 -4.06 -0.85 -15.18
N GLY A 7 -2.79 -1.29 -15.23
CA GLY A 7 -2.42 -2.70 -15.27
C GLY A 7 -2.83 -3.48 -14.03
N ILE A 8 -2.78 -2.86 -12.84
CA ILE A 8 -3.27 -3.45 -11.58
C ILE A 8 -4.80 -3.66 -11.66
N ILE A 9 -5.54 -2.63 -12.12
CA ILE A 9 -6.99 -2.71 -12.28
C ILE A 9 -7.35 -3.81 -13.30
N ALA A 10 -6.66 -3.85 -14.45
CA ALA A 10 -6.88 -4.88 -15.47
C ALA A 10 -6.59 -6.30 -14.94
N ALA A 11 -5.51 -6.46 -14.17
CA ALA A 11 -5.16 -7.75 -13.56
C ALA A 11 -6.19 -8.22 -12.52
N ALA A 12 -6.77 -7.29 -11.75
CA ALA A 12 -7.83 -7.61 -10.81
C ALA A 12 -9.11 -8.05 -11.52
N LYS A 13 -9.52 -7.37 -12.61
CA LYS A 13 -10.68 -7.75 -13.44
C LYS A 13 -10.54 -9.13 -14.08
N GLY A 14 -9.34 -9.47 -14.54
CA GLY A 14 -9.05 -10.75 -15.19
C GLY A 14 -8.71 -11.89 -14.22
N GLY A 15 -8.61 -11.61 -12.93
CA GLY A 15 -8.20 -12.53 -11.88
C GLY A 15 -9.35 -13.18 -11.13
N LYS A 16 -9.00 -13.81 -10.01
CA LYS A 16 -10.00 -14.29 -9.06
C LYS A 16 -10.57 -13.10 -8.28
N THR A 17 -11.90 -12.91 -8.33
CA THR A 17 -12.58 -11.88 -7.55
C THR A 17 -12.34 -12.09 -6.06
N GLY A 18 -11.74 -11.12 -5.39
CA GLY A 18 -11.52 -11.16 -3.94
C GLY A 18 -12.77 -10.76 -3.17
N VAL A 19 -12.88 -11.20 -1.92
CA VAL A 19 -13.93 -10.73 -1.00
C VAL A 19 -13.32 -9.66 -0.09
N ILE A 20 -13.93 -8.46 -0.08
CA ILE A 20 -13.47 -7.32 0.71
C ILE A 20 -14.41 -7.05 1.88
N ALA A 21 -13.89 -7.02 3.11
CA ALA A 21 -14.62 -6.53 4.27
C ALA A 21 -14.40 -5.02 4.42
N VAL A 22 -15.46 -4.23 4.43
CA VAL A 22 -15.38 -2.77 4.53
C VAL A 22 -15.83 -2.32 5.93
N ALA A 23 -14.91 -1.80 6.73
CA ALA A 23 -15.19 -1.34 8.09
C ALA A 23 -15.75 0.08 8.09
N ALA A 24 -16.92 0.31 8.66
CA ALA A 24 -17.67 1.56 8.65
C ALA A 24 -17.92 2.07 7.21
N ALA A 25 -18.68 1.26 6.45
CA ALA A 25 -18.92 1.49 5.02
C ALA A 25 -19.91 2.64 4.72
N HIS A 26 -20.55 3.23 5.74
CA HIS A 26 -21.55 4.30 5.63
C HIS A 26 -20.92 5.67 5.28
N ASP A 27 -20.25 5.70 4.12
CA ASP A 27 -19.61 6.89 3.54
C ASP A 27 -19.76 6.85 2.03
N GLN A 28 -20.35 7.89 1.44
CA GLN A 28 -20.70 7.93 0.03
C GLN A 28 -19.51 7.60 -0.90
N PRO A 29 -18.30 8.23 -0.73
CA PRO A 29 -17.14 7.90 -1.56
C PRO A 29 -16.63 6.47 -1.40
N VAL A 30 -16.85 5.85 -0.25
CA VAL A 30 -16.48 4.43 -0.01
C VAL A 30 -17.46 3.53 -0.74
N ILE A 31 -18.77 3.75 -0.59
CA ILE A 31 -19.81 2.97 -1.29
C ILE A 31 -19.64 3.07 -2.81
N GLU A 32 -19.40 4.27 -3.36
CA GLU A 32 -19.15 4.45 -4.80
C GLU A 32 -17.97 3.60 -5.29
N ALA A 33 -16.85 3.61 -4.55
CA ALA A 33 -15.67 2.84 -4.92
C ALA A 33 -15.89 1.33 -4.87
N VAL A 34 -16.60 0.82 -3.86
CA VAL A 34 -16.85 -0.63 -3.74
C VAL A 34 -17.95 -1.11 -4.69
N VAL A 35 -18.94 -0.29 -5.01
CA VAL A 35 -19.94 -0.57 -6.05
C VAL A 35 -19.25 -0.67 -7.40
N GLU A 36 -18.39 0.26 -7.73
CA GLU A 36 -17.61 0.22 -8.97
C GLU A 36 -16.72 -1.03 -9.03
N ALA A 37 -16.00 -1.34 -7.93
CA ALA A 37 -15.18 -2.54 -7.86
C ALA A 37 -15.99 -3.84 -8.04
N ARG A 38 -17.22 -3.88 -7.55
CA ARG A 38 -18.14 -5.00 -7.76
C ARG A 38 -18.61 -5.09 -9.21
N ARG A 39 -19.04 -3.97 -9.80
CA ARG A 39 -19.49 -3.90 -11.21
C ARG A 39 -18.40 -4.35 -12.16
N GLU A 40 -17.15 -3.99 -11.86
CA GLU A 40 -15.97 -4.34 -12.63
C GLU A 40 -15.46 -5.77 -12.37
N GLY A 41 -16.09 -6.52 -11.46
CA GLY A 41 -15.69 -7.89 -11.10
C GLY A 41 -14.39 -7.98 -10.29
N ILE A 42 -13.93 -6.88 -9.71
CA ILE A 42 -12.67 -6.77 -8.96
C ILE A 42 -12.81 -7.36 -7.55
N ALA A 43 -13.93 -7.04 -6.88
CA ALA A 43 -14.17 -7.49 -5.51
C ALA A 43 -15.65 -7.67 -5.21
N THR A 44 -15.97 -8.63 -4.33
CA THR A 44 -17.29 -8.81 -3.72
C THR A 44 -17.28 -8.18 -2.34
N PRO A 45 -18.01 -7.09 -2.08
CA PRO A 45 -17.97 -6.41 -0.79
C PRO A 45 -18.87 -7.05 0.26
N ILE A 46 -18.41 -7.11 1.51
CA ILE A 46 -19.19 -7.27 2.74
C ILE A 46 -19.12 -5.92 3.46
N LEU A 47 -20.26 -5.26 3.60
CA LEU A 47 -20.36 -3.89 4.10
C LEU A 47 -20.72 -3.88 5.58
N VAL A 48 -19.83 -3.40 6.44
CA VAL A 48 -20.09 -3.30 7.89
C VAL A 48 -20.31 -1.84 8.25
N GLY A 49 -21.44 -1.51 8.89
CA GLY A 49 -21.75 -0.14 9.29
C GLY A 49 -23.22 0.12 9.57
N HIS A 50 -23.63 1.37 9.46
CA HIS A 50 -25.02 1.79 9.66
C HIS A 50 -25.90 1.27 8.50
N GLU A 51 -26.64 0.20 8.76
CA GLU A 51 -27.33 -0.57 7.74
C GLU A 51 -28.27 0.27 6.88
N GLU A 52 -29.09 1.13 7.49
CA GLU A 52 -30.06 1.95 6.76
C GLU A 52 -29.39 3.03 5.90
N GLU A 53 -28.30 3.61 6.38
CA GLU A 53 -27.50 4.57 5.59
C GLU A 53 -26.85 3.89 4.39
N ILE A 54 -26.27 2.70 4.59
CA ILE A 54 -25.67 1.90 3.51
C ILE A 54 -26.71 1.55 2.45
N LYS A 55 -27.90 1.07 2.86
CA LYS A 55 -29.01 0.75 1.94
C LYS A 55 -29.47 1.97 1.15
N ALA A 56 -29.59 3.12 1.80
CA ALA A 56 -29.97 4.36 1.14
C ALA A 56 -28.95 4.78 0.09
N MET A 57 -27.64 4.71 0.40
CA MET A 57 -26.56 5.04 -0.53
C MET A 57 -26.53 4.08 -1.73
N LEU A 58 -26.66 2.77 -1.51
CA LEU A 58 -26.75 1.77 -2.57
C LEU A 58 -27.93 2.05 -3.49
N THR A 59 -29.11 2.30 -2.94
CA THR A 59 -30.31 2.65 -3.72
C THR A 59 -30.11 3.93 -4.53
N GLY A 60 -29.44 4.93 -3.95
CA GLY A 60 -29.08 6.17 -4.64
C GLY A 60 -28.15 5.98 -5.86
N LEU A 61 -27.35 4.90 -5.85
CA LEU A 61 -26.48 4.50 -6.96
C LEU A 61 -27.16 3.52 -7.96
N GLY A 62 -28.46 3.24 -7.76
CA GLY A 62 -29.20 2.30 -8.60
C GLY A 62 -28.91 0.84 -8.32
N GLU A 63 -28.30 0.52 -7.17
CA GLU A 63 -28.04 -0.84 -6.73
C GLU A 63 -29.21 -1.36 -5.88
N ALA A 64 -29.48 -2.68 -5.95
CA ALA A 64 -30.42 -3.34 -5.04
C ALA A 64 -29.69 -3.71 -3.74
N PRO A 65 -30.04 -3.17 -2.57
CA PRO A 65 -29.37 -3.50 -1.31
C PRO A 65 -29.38 -5.00 -0.98
N ALA A 66 -30.38 -5.74 -1.45
CA ALA A 66 -30.47 -7.20 -1.28
C ALA A 66 -29.35 -7.99 -1.98
N ASP A 67 -28.65 -7.37 -2.93
CA ASP A 67 -27.52 -7.98 -3.64
C ASP A 67 -26.19 -7.85 -2.88
N TYR A 68 -26.20 -7.20 -1.73
CA TYR A 68 -25.04 -6.94 -0.90
C TYR A 68 -25.17 -7.58 0.48
N GLU A 69 -24.10 -8.18 0.97
CA GLU A 69 -24.02 -8.60 2.37
C GLU A 69 -23.75 -7.36 3.22
N ILE A 70 -24.72 -6.99 4.07
CA ILE A 70 -24.63 -5.84 4.96
C ILE A 70 -24.71 -6.34 6.39
N ILE A 71 -23.74 -5.93 7.22
CA ILE A 71 -23.66 -6.29 8.63
C ILE A 71 -23.78 -5.00 9.45
N ALA A 72 -24.81 -4.92 10.27
CA ALA A 72 -25.01 -3.76 11.14
C ALA A 72 -23.84 -3.57 12.11
N GLY A 73 -23.41 -2.30 12.26
CA GLY A 73 -22.39 -1.87 13.21
C GLY A 73 -22.73 -0.49 13.74
N ASP A 74 -22.78 -0.35 15.07
CA ASP A 74 -23.30 0.85 15.75
C ASP A 74 -22.22 1.89 16.05
N THR A 75 -20.97 1.47 16.20
CA THR A 75 -19.82 2.34 16.49
C THR A 75 -18.65 2.01 15.60
N ASP A 76 -17.69 2.96 15.46
CA ASP A 76 -16.44 2.74 14.72
C ASP A 76 -15.70 1.49 15.21
N GLN A 77 -15.65 1.27 16.53
CA GLN A 77 -14.99 0.12 17.13
C GLN A 77 -15.72 -1.20 16.81
N ASP A 78 -17.05 -1.19 16.83
CA ASP A 78 -17.87 -2.36 16.49
C ASP A 78 -17.74 -2.68 15.00
N CYS A 79 -17.79 -1.68 14.12
CA CYS A 79 -17.58 -1.85 12.70
C CYS A 79 -16.18 -2.42 12.39
N ALA A 80 -15.14 -1.88 13.05
CA ALA A 80 -13.77 -2.37 12.90
C ALA A 80 -13.63 -3.83 13.36
N ALA A 81 -14.18 -4.17 14.53
CA ALA A 81 -14.10 -5.52 15.10
C ALA A 81 -14.81 -6.55 14.20
N LYS A 82 -16.01 -6.24 13.69
CA LYS A 82 -16.78 -7.12 12.81
C LYS A 82 -16.06 -7.33 11.47
N ALA A 83 -15.57 -6.26 10.84
CA ALA A 83 -14.85 -6.38 9.58
C ALA A 83 -13.53 -7.17 9.71
N VAL A 84 -12.79 -6.96 10.81
CA VAL A 84 -11.59 -7.73 11.14
C VAL A 84 -11.91 -9.21 11.38
N ALA A 85 -13.01 -9.51 12.08
CA ALA A 85 -13.45 -10.89 12.32
C ALA A 85 -13.75 -11.64 11.01
N LEU A 86 -14.39 -10.99 10.04
CA LEU A 86 -14.64 -11.57 8.71
C LEU A 86 -13.35 -12.01 8.02
N CYS A 87 -12.30 -11.20 8.13
CA CYS A 87 -10.99 -11.56 7.60
C CYS A 87 -10.32 -12.68 8.40
N ALA A 88 -10.41 -12.64 9.73
CA ALA A 88 -9.82 -13.66 10.60
C ALA A 88 -10.47 -15.04 10.40
N GLU A 89 -11.77 -15.08 10.11
CA GLU A 89 -12.57 -16.27 9.80
C GLU A 89 -12.40 -16.76 8.34
N GLY A 90 -11.64 -16.04 7.50
CA GLY A 90 -11.44 -16.37 6.10
C GLY A 90 -12.66 -16.10 5.20
N LYS A 91 -13.68 -15.38 5.69
CA LYS A 91 -14.85 -14.94 4.91
C LYS A 91 -14.52 -13.80 3.96
N ALA A 92 -13.53 -12.97 4.33
CA ALA A 92 -12.98 -11.93 3.48
C ALA A 92 -11.47 -12.12 3.28
N ASN A 93 -10.99 -11.76 2.09
CA ASN A 93 -9.59 -11.96 1.69
C ASN A 93 -8.73 -10.72 1.95
N PHE A 94 -9.36 -9.56 2.07
CA PHE A 94 -8.71 -8.30 2.40
C PHE A 94 -9.68 -7.34 3.06
N LEU A 95 -9.12 -6.37 3.78
CA LEU A 95 -9.86 -5.41 4.59
C LEU A 95 -9.80 -4.03 3.95
N MET A 96 -10.86 -3.22 4.09
CA MET A 96 -10.84 -1.81 3.70
C MET A 96 -11.32 -0.93 4.85
N LYS A 97 -10.63 0.19 5.02
CA LYS A 97 -11.04 1.28 5.89
C LYS A 97 -12.15 2.11 5.21
N GLY A 98 -13.30 2.23 5.84
CA GLY A 98 -14.34 3.19 5.48
C GLY A 98 -14.15 4.54 6.18
N ILE A 99 -15.23 5.09 6.76
CA ILE A 99 -15.19 6.44 7.35
C ILE A 99 -14.48 6.51 8.71
N LEU A 100 -14.38 5.37 9.43
CA LEU A 100 -13.78 5.33 10.77
C LEU A 100 -12.34 5.84 10.81
N GLY A 101 -11.85 6.18 12.01
CA GLY A 101 -10.48 6.59 12.25
C GLY A 101 -9.48 5.46 12.00
N THR A 102 -8.30 5.79 11.42
CA THR A 102 -7.22 4.79 11.21
C THR A 102 -6.80 4.12 12.51
N ALA A 103 -6.75 4.86 13.62
CA ALA A 103 -6.39 4.32 14.93
C ALA A 103 -7.38 3.25 15.43
N ASP A 104 -8.69 3.43 15.20
CA ASP A 104 -9.71 2.46 15.60
C ASP A 104 -9.60 1.18 14.78
N LEU A 105 -9.42 1.29 13.46
CA LEU A 105 -9.18 0.13 12.60
C LEU A 105 -7.93 -0.63 13.03
N MET A 106 -6.80 0.07 13.19
CA MET A 106 -5.52 -0.58 13.55
C MET A 106 -5.56 -1.20 14.95
N ARG A 107 -6.33 -0.63 15.88
CA ARG A 107 -6.56 -1.25 17.19
C ARG A 107 -7.27 -2.61 17.07
N ALA A 108 -8.26 -2.72 16.19
CA ALA A 108 -8.94 -3.98 15.93
C ALA A 108 -8.01 -4.98 15.20
N VAL A 109 -7.26 -4.53 14.20
CA VAL A 109 -6.28 -5.35 13.46
C VAL A 109 -5.22 -5.92 14.39
N PHE A 110 -4.71 -5.13 15.35
CA PHE A 110 -3.68 -5.57 16.30
C PHE A 110 -4.22 -6.25 17.56
N ASN A 111 -5.51 -6.47 17.65
CA ASN A 111 -6.07 -7.23 18.77
C ASN A 111 -5.39 -8.60 18.86
N LYS A 112 -4.96 -9.00 20.07
CA LYS A 112 -4.17 -10.22 20.28
C LYS A 112 -4.97 -11.50 20.10
N GLU A 113 -6.27 -11.46 20.41
CA GLU A 113 -7.13 -12.65 20.46
C GLU A 113 -7.91 -12.83 19.14
N HIS A 114 -8.40 -11.74 18.57
CA HIS A 114 -9.34 -11.76 17.43
C HIS A 114 -8.85 -10.94 16.23
N GLY A 115 -7.62 -10.42 16.28
CA GLY A 115 -7.07 -9.56 15.23
C GLY A 115 -6.36 -10.33 14.12
N LEU A 116 -5.77 -9.53 13.24
CA LEU A 116 -5.03 -9.99 12.06
C LEU A 116 -3.51 -9.86 12.25
N ARG A 117 -3.05 -9.76 13.50
CA ARG A 117 -1.64 -9.58 13.80
C ARG A 117 -0.80 -10.77 13.34
N THR A 118 0.39 -10.46 12.81
CA THR A 118 1.47 -11.40 12.51
C THR A 118 2.74 -10.97 13.26
N ASP A 119 3.84 -11.69 13.06
CA ASP A 119 5.17 -11.28 13.54
C ASP A 119 5.85 -10.27 12.59
N HIS A 120 5.25 -9.99 11.43
CA HIS A 120 5.77 -9.02 10.48
C HIS A 120 5.45 -7.57 10.88
N LEU A 121 6.37 -6.66 10.58
CA LEU A 121 6.13 -5.23 10.73
C LEU A 121 4.98 -4.78 9.83
N THR A 122 4.02 -4.07 10.40
CA THR A 122 2.97 -3.44 9.58
C THR A 122 3.51 -2.18 8.90
N THR A 123 3.37 -2.11 7.59
CA THR A 123 3.91 -1.02 6.77
C THR A 123 2.89 -0.54 5.75
N HIS A 124 2.97 0.75 5.41
CA HIS A 124 2.17 1.34 4.35
C HIS A 124 2.98 1.40 3.05
N CYS A 125 2.46 0.81 1.99
CA CYS A 125 3.06 0.85 0.65
C CYS A 125 2.17 1.66 -0.29
N MET A 126 2.70 2.78 -0.79
CA MET A 126 2.06 3.56 -1.84
C MET A 126 2.76 3.31 -3.17
N LEU A 127 1.98 3.00 -4.19
CA LEU A 127 2.43 2.86 -5.57
C LEU A 127 2.07 4.13 -6.32
N TYR A 128 3.03 4.70 -7.04
CA TYR A 128 2.86 5.91 -7.83
C TYR A 128 3.27 5.68 -9.29
N GLU A 129 2.37 6.00 -10.20
CA GLU A 129 2.66 6.14 -11.63
C GLU A 129 2.73 7.63 -11.95
N ILE A 130 3.96 8.14 -12.03
CA ILE A 130 4.24 9.56 -12.27
C ILE A 130 4.50 9.73 -13.76
N PRO A 131 3.76 10.61 -14.48
CA PRO A 131 3.92 10.76 -15.94
C PRO A 131 5.33 11.10 -16.43
N ALA A 132 6.13 11.75 -15.59
CA ALA A 132 7.53 12.08 -15.90
C ALA A 132 8.49 10.87 -15.79
N LEU A 133 8.04 9.75 -15.25
CA LEU A 133 8.84 8.54 -15.07
C LEU A 133 8.28 7.40 -15.93
N SER A 134 9.15 6.61 -16.53
CA SER A 134 8.75 5.48 -17.38
C SER A 134 8.37 4.22 -16.59
N ARG A 135 8.25 4.29 -15.28
CA ARG A 135 8.01 3.18 -14.38
C ARG A 135 7.16 3.57 -13.18
N MET A 136 6.55 2.58 -12.57
CA MET A 136 5.86 2.74 -11.30
C MET A 136 6.88 2.74 -10.15
N LEU A 137 6.68 3.62 -9.18
CA LEU A 137 7.47 3.70 -7.96
C LEU A 137 6.68 3.21 -6.75
N VAL A 138 7.30 2.41 -5.90
CA VAL A 138 6.80 2.11 -4.56
C VAL A 138 7.49 3.02 -3.55
N LEU A 139 6.70 3.76 -2.79
CA LEU A 139 7.14 4.63 -1.70
C LEU A 139 6.67 4.05 -0.37
N PRO A 140 7.46 3.21 0.31
CA PRO A 140 7.19 2.74 1.65
C PRO A 140 7.98 3.62 2.66
N ASP A 141 7.63 3.86 3.81
CA ASP A 141 6.37 3.94 4.53
C ASP A 141 6.12 5.42 4.87
N GLY A 142 5.20 6.04 4.16
CA GLY A 142 4.85 7.44 4.39
C GLY A 142 3.60 7.61 5.28
N GLY A 143 3.20 6.59 6.05
CA GLY A 143 1.92 6.63 6.75
C GLY A 143 1.80 5.90 8.09
N VAL A 144 2.65 4.93 8.40
CA VAL A 144 2.51 4.09 9.61
C VAL A 144 3.71 4.20 10.55
N ASN A 145 4.92 3.99 10.06
CA ASN A 145 6.13 4.01 10.88
C ASN A 145 6.79 5.40 10.87
N THR A 146 6.65 6.15 11.95
CA THR A 146 7.05 7.58 12.00
C THR A 146 8.56 7.77 11.86
N PHE A 147 9.35 7.10 12.71
CA PHE A 147 10.82 7.14 12.71
C PHE A 147 11.35 5.70 12.83
N PRO A 148 11.37 4.94 11.74
CA PRO A 148 11.84 3.57 11.76
C PRO A 148 13.35 3.51 12.03
N ASP A 149 13.77 2.61 12.92
CA ASP A 149 15.16 2.22 13.10
C ASP A 149 15.65 1.36 11.91
N LEU A 150 16.91 0.95 11.92
CA LEU A 150 17.54 0.20 10.84
C LEU A 150 16.78 -1.10 10.51
N GLU A 151 16.41 -1.89 11.53
CA GLU A 151 15.71 -3.16 11.32
C GLU A 151 14.30 -2.94 10.75
N LYS A 152 13.57 -1.95 11.26
CA LYS A 152 12.25 -1.61 10.70
C LYS A 152 12.36 -1.10 9.26
N LYS A 153 13.41 -0.35 8.91
CA LYS A 153 13.67 0.06 7.53
C LYS A 153 13.90 -1.14 6.62
N ALA A 154 14.61 -2.15 7.11
CA ALA A 154 14.81 -3.38 6.38
C ALA A 154 13.48 -4.16 6.20
N ASP A 155 12.64 -4.28 7.23
CA ASP A 155 11.32 -4.90 7.13
C ASP A 155 10.39 -4.13 6.17
N ILE A 156 10.48 -2.79 6.15
CA ILE A 156 9.75 -1.93 5.21
C ILE A 156 10.15 -2.26 3.76
N LEU A 157 11.45 -2.43 3.48
CA LEU A 157 11.94 -2.85 2.17
C LEU A 157 11.45 -4.25 1.79
N GLU A 158 11.46 -5.19 2.71
CA GLU A 158 10.95 -6.56 2.47
C GLU A 158 9.47 -6.54 2.09
N ASN A 159 8.63 -5.82 2.82
CA ASN A 159 7.21 -5.70 2.50
C ASN A 159 6.99 -5.07 1.11
N ALA A 160 7.74 -4.03 0.76
CA ALA A 160 7.67 -3.42 -0.56
C ALA A 160 8.12 -4.38 -1.68
N ALA A 161 9.19 -5.14 -1.43
CA ALA A 161 9.65 -6.17 -2.37
C ALA A 161 8.60 -7.27 -2.58
N MET A 162 7.92 -7.71 -1.53
CA MET A 162 6.82 -8.70 -1.64
C MET A 162 5.68 -8.18 -2.52
N VAL A 163 5.33 -6.88 -2.43
CA VAL A 163 4.34 -6.26 -3.33
C VAL A 163 4.79 -6.37 -4.79
N LEU A 164 6.02 -5.96 -5.08
CA LEU A 164 6.54 -5.98 -6.45
C LEU A 164 6.65 -7.40 -7.00
N GLN A 165 7.08 -8.38 -6.20
CA GLN A 165 7.09 -9.79 -6.60
C GLN A 165 5.67 -10.29 -6.92
N ALA A 166 4.66 -9.94 -6.11
CA ALA A 166 3.27 -10.28 -6.39
C ALA A 166 2.74 -9.61 -7.67
N LEU A 167 3.29 -8.46 -8.05
CA LEU A 167 3.04 -7.80 -9.34
C LEU A 167 3.88 -8.36 -10.50
N GLY A 168 4.73 -9.35 -10.24
CA GLY A 168 5.50 -10.09 -11.24
C GLY A 168 6.85 -9.45 -11.60
N TYR A 169 7.43 -8.67 -10.69
CA TYR A 169 8.82 -8.19 -10.84
C TYR A 169 9.78 -9.34 -10.52
N GLU A 170 10.64 -9.66 -11.46
CA GLU A 170 11.67 -10.69 -11.31
C GLU A 170 12.94 -10.14 -10.66
N HIS A 171 13.23 -8.87 -10.87
CA HIS A 171 14.32 -8.14 -10.27
C HIS A 171 13.82 -6.79 -9.77
N ILE A 172 14.34 -6.32 -8.64
CA ILE A 172 13.87 -5.12 -7.95
C ILE A 172 15.07 -4.22 -7.65
N ASN A 173 14.95 -2.93 -7.94
CA ASN A 173 15.91 -1.92 -7.57
C ASN A 173 15.36 -1.03 -6.45
N ALA A 174 15.96 -1.04 -5.29
CA ALA A 174 15.59 -0.20 -4.16
C ALA A 174 16.66 0.87 -3.88
N SER A 175 16.21 2.09 -3.67
CA SER A 175 17.07 3.21 -3.34
C SER A 175 16.73 3.77 -1.95
N CYS A 176 17.72 3.86 -1.07
CA CYS A 176 17.60 4.46 0.27
C CYS A 176 17.86 5.97 0.15
N VAL A 177 16.78 6.75 0.00
CA VAL A 177 16.85 8.19 -0.28
C VAL A 177 17.33 8.97 0.93
N CYS A 178 18.35 9.79 0.69
CA CYS A 178 18.96 10.70 1.66
C CYS A 178 19.17 12.09 1.03
N GLY A 179 19.66 13.03 1.83
CA GLY A 179 20.03 14.36 1.33
C GLY A 179 21.44 14.44 0.69
N ALA A 180 22.18 13.31 0.68
CA ALA A 180 23.55 13.24 0.16
C ALA A 180 23.91 11.80 -0.21
N GLU A 181 24.97 11.64 -1.01
CA GLU A 181 25.46 10.36 -1.51
C GLU A 181 26.59 9.76 -0.65
N GLN A 182 27.01 10.47 0.40
CA GLN A 182 28.10 10.05 1.29
C GLN A 182 27.60 9.80 2.70
N VAL A 183 28.16 8.80 3.35
CA VAL A 183 27.89 8.52 4.76
C VAL A 183 28.38 9.66 5.62
N ASN A 184 27.49 10.25 6.39
CA ASN A 184 27.80 11.23 7.40
C ASN A 184 27.35 10.71 8.77
N PRO A 185 28.28 10.41 9.73
CA PRO A 185 27.92 9.87 11.03
C PRO A 185 26.97 10.77 11.87
N LYS A 186 26.85 12.04 11.50
CA LYS A 186 25.93 13.00 12.14
C LYS A 186 24.52 12.97 11.54
N VAL A 187 24.32 12.24 10.43
CA VAL A 187 23.05 12.13 9.70
C VAL A 187 22.67 10.66 9.64
N GLN A 188 21.87 10.21 10.62
CA GLN A 188 21.52 8.80 10.82
C GLN A 188 20.96 8.13 9.56
N SER A 189 20.19 8.86 8.75
CA SER A 189 19.63 8.32 7.51
C SER A 189 20.69 7.82 6.53
N THR A 190 21.86 8.48 6.47
CA THR A 190 22.96 8.06 5.57
C THR A 190 23.68 6.82 6.11
N VAL A 191 23.77 6.70 7.45
CA VAL A 191 24.36 5.53 8.12
C VAL A 191 23.46 4.30 7.91
N ASP A 192 22.15 4.47 8.11
CA ASP A 192 21.19 3.39 7.89
C ASP A 192 21.13 2.97 6.42
N ALA A 193 21.17 3.93 5.49
CA ALA A 193 21.14 3.65 4.06
C ALA A 193 22.34 2.83 3.59
N ASP A 194 23.54 3.17 4.08
CA ASP A 194 24.76 2.40 3.82
C ASP A 194 24.66 0.99 4.41
N ALA A 195 24.23 0.87 5.66
CA ALA A 195 24.04 -0.42 6.30
C ALA A 195 23.05 -1.31 5.53
N LEU A 196 21.90 -0.77 5.08
CA LEU A 196 20.93 -1.47 4.27
C LEU A 196 21.51 -1.94 2.93
N ALA A 197 22.29 -1.10 2.25
CA ALA A 197 22.92 -1.48 0.98
C ALA A 197 23.89 -2.68 1.16
N HIS A 198 24.49 -2.84 2.33
CA HIS A 198 25.40 -3.95 2.65
C HIS A 198 24.70 -5.23 3.16
N MET A 199 23.38 -5.25 3.39
CA MET A 199 22.63 -6.46 3.81
C MET A 199 22.32 -7.37 2.62
N THR A 200 23.27 -7.65 1.74
CA THR A 200 23.08 -8.35 0.47
C THR A 200 22.41 -9.73 0.61
N ASP A 201 22.77 -10.51 1.64
CA ASP A 201 22.16 -11.81 1.90
C ASP A 201 20.65 -11.70 2.22
N ARG A 202 20.25 -10.60 2.87
CA ARG A 202 18.84 -10.33 3.18
C ARG A 202 18.03 -10.05 1.92
N TRP A 203 18.64 -9.38 0.95
CA TRP A 203 17.98 -8.98 -0.32
C TRP A 203 17.98 -10.08 -1.37
N ALA A 204 18.87 -11.05 -1.28
CA ALA A 204 19.03 -12.13 -2.27
C ALA A 204 17.72 -12.94 -2.47
N LYS A 205 16.95 -13.19 -1.40
CA LYS A 205 15.66 -13.90 -1.48
C LYS A 205 14.59 -13.18 -2.30
N TYR A 206 14.74 -11.84 -2.48
CA TYR A 206 13.85 -11.01 -3.27
C TYR A 206 14.40 -10.70 -4.66
N ASN A 207 15.62 -11.15 -4.98
CA ASN A 207 16.38 -10.73 -6.16
C ASN A 207 16.39 -9.18 -6.26
N MET A 208 16.77 -8.52 -5.17
CA MET A 208 16.70 -7.08 -5.00
C MET A 208 18.09 -6.48 -4.81
N ASP A 209 18.41 -5.48 -5.62
CA ASP A 209 19.54 -4.59 -5.41
C ASP A 209 19.13 -3.41 -4.53
N VAL A 210 19.90 -3.11 -3.52
CA VAL A 210 19.67 -1.96 -2.62
C VAL A 210 20.84 -1.01 -2.70
N CYS A 211 20.61 0.24 -3.06
CA CYS A 211 21.64 1.28 -3.07
C CYS A 211 21.30 2.42 -2.10
N GLY A 212 22.35 3.01 -1.55
CA GLY A 212 22.25 4.15 -0.63
C GLY A 212 23.52 4.35 0.20
N PRO A 213 23.70 5.55 0.76
CA PRO A 213 22.83 6.72 0.65
C PRO A 213 22.80 7.31 -0.77
N VAL A 214 21.64 7.80 -1.18
CA VAL A 214 21.45 8.35 -2.53
C VAL A 214 20.47 9.53 -2.53
N ALA A 215 20.77 10.59 -3.28
CA ALA A 215 19.83 11.69 -3.48
C ALA A 215 18.70 11.27 -4.42
N LEU A 216 17.54 11.92 -4.32
CA LEU A 216 16.34 11.53 -5.06
C LEU A 216 16.55 11.51 -6.59
N ASP A 217 17.25 12.48 -7.14
CA ASP A 217 17.58 12.56 -8.57
C ASP A 217 18.40 11.34 -9.04
N LEU A 218 19.36 10.90 -8.23
CA LEU A 218 20.18 9.71 -8.52
C LEU A 218 19.42 8.39 -8.29
N ALA A 219 18.38 8.40 -7.50
CA ALA A 219 17.50 7.24 -7.37
C ALA A 219 16.66 6.99 -8.61
N VAL A 220 16.20 8.04 -9.31
CA VAL A 220 15.19 7.93 -10.36
C VAL A 220 15.66 8.31 -11.77
N SER A 221 16.85 8.89 -11.95
CA SER A 221 17.37 9.39 -13.22
C SER A 221 18.74 8.83 -13.55
N GLU A 222 18.81 8.01 -14.62
CA GLU A 222 20.08 7.51 -15.15
C GLU A 222 20.96 8.67 -15.67
N ASP A 223 20.35 9.71 -16.24
CA ASP A 223 21.07 10.90 -16.71
C ASP A 223 21.76 11.64 -15.56
N ALA A 224 21.06 11.79 -14.41
CA ALA A 224 21.66 12.38 -13.21
C ALA A 224 22.84 11.54 -12.69
N CYS A 225 22.71 10.22 -12.67
CA CYS A 225 23.79 9.31 -12.31
C CYS A 225 25.00 9.47 -13.25
N HIS A 226 24.76 9.54 -14.55
CA HIS A 226 25.83 9.75 -15.54
C HIS A 226 26.54 11.09 -15.34
N HIS A 227 25.80 12.19 -15.17
CA HIS A 227 26.38 13.52 -14.96
C HIS A 227 27.18 13.66 -13.68
N LYS A 228 26.71 13.01 -12.61
CA LYS A 228 27.38 13.04 -11.29
C LYS A 228 28.41 11.91 -11.11
N HIS A 229 28.60 11.06 -12.13
CA HIS A 229 29.49 9.89 -12.07
C HIS A 229 29.17 8.96 -10.89
N TYR A 230 27.86 8.85 -10.56
CA TYR A 230 27.39 7.99 -9.49
C TYR A 230 27.13 6.57 -10.02
N ILE A 231 27.85 5.60 -9.45
CA ILE A 231 27.77 4.19 -9.87
C ILE A 231 27.39 3.34 -8.65
N ALA A 232 26.20 2.76 -8.69
CA ALA A 232 25.74 1.79 -7.70
C ALA A 232 24.73 0.84 -8.35
N PRO A 233 24.52 -0.37 -7.80
CA PRO A 233 23.50 -1.30 -8.31
C PRO A 233 22.11 -0.62 -8.33
N GLY A 234 21.41 -0.68 -9.47
CA GLY A 234 20.07 -0.09 -9.62
C GLY A 234 19.98 1.44 -9.58
N ALA A 235 21.08 2.17 -9.51
CA ALA A 235 21.09 3.63 -9.50
C ALA A 235 20.38 4.21 -10.74
N GLY A 236 19.54 5.22 -10.55
CA GLY A 236 18.72 5.82 -11.59
C GLY A 236 17.49 5.00 -12.00
N LYS A 237 17.35 3.78 -11.48
CA LYS A 237 16.32 2.79 -11.88
C LYS A 237 15.46 2.31 -10.72
N ALA A 238 15.33 3.07 -9.66
CA ALA A 238 14.58 2.64 -8.48
C ALA A 238 13.15 2.24 -8.81
N ASP A 239 12.76 1.07 -8.32
CA ASP A 239 11.38 0.60 -8.21
C ASP A 239 10.83 0.91 -6.82
N ILE A 240 11.71 0.93 -5.79
CA ILE A 240 11.39 1.27 -4.41
C ILE A 240 12.20 2.49 -3.98
N LEU A 241 11.53 3.50 -3.41
CA LEU A 241 12.15 4.64 -2.75
C LEU A 241 11.95 4.53 -1.25
N LEU A 242 12.92 3.94 -0.54
CA LEU A 242 12.91 3.97 0.91
C LEU A 242 13.33 5.35 1.40
N VAL A 243 12.52 5.96 2.25
CA VAL A 243 12.74 7.29 2.81
C VAL A 243 13.22 7.22 4.26
N PRO A 244 13.91 8.26 4.77
CA PRO A 244 14.41 8.26 6.14
C PRO A 244 13.35 8.11 7.22
N ASN A 245 12.20 8.71 7.00
CA ASN A 245 11.09 8.77 7.94
C ASN A 245 9.77 9.11 7.25
N TYR A 246 8.68 9.03 8.01
CA TYR A 246 7.32 9.34 7.60
C TYR A 246 7.16 10.75 6.98
N GLU A 247 7.81 11.76 7.54
CA GLU A 247 7.62 13.16 7.07
C GLU A 247 8.12 13.33 5.64
N VAL A 248 9.29 12.74 5.33
CA VAL A 248 9.85 12.75 3.97
C VAL A 248 8.98 11.94 3.02
N GLY A 249 8.53 10.75 3.42
CA GLY A 249 7.66 9.89 2.61
C GLY A 249 6.31 10.55 2.31
N ASN A 250 5.68 11.12 3.32
CA ASN A 250 4.41 11.84 3.15
C ASN A 250 4.57 13.07 2.24
N GLY A 251 5.68 13.82 2.41
CA GLY A 251 5.98 14.99 1.58
C GLY A 251 6.18 14.61 0.12
N ILE A 252 7.00 13.60 -0.18
CA ILE A 252 7.24 13.10 -1.55
C ILE A 252 5.94 12.57 -2.16
N GLY A 253 5.16 11.77 -1.44
CA GLY A 253 3.92 11.22 -1.95
C GLY A 253 2.88 12.31 -2.29
N LYS A 254 2.75 13.34 -1.44
CA LYS A 254 1.88 14.48 -1.75
C LYS A 254 2.40 15.31 -2.91
N ALA A 255 3.70 15.52 -3.02
CA ALA A 255 4.30 16.21 -4.17
C ALA A 255 4.07 15.42 -5.48
N ALA A 256 4.21 14.10 -5.46
CA ALA A 256 3.90 13.26 -6.63
C ALA A 256 2.45 13.45 -7.09
N ASN A 257 1.49 13.48 -6.17
CA ASN A 257 0.08 13.70 -6.51
C ASN A 257 -0.20 15.14 -6.96
N LEU A 258 0.24 16.15 -6.20
CA LEU A 258 -0.16 17.54 -6.41
C LEU A 258 0.64 18.21 -7.54
N PHE A 259 1.92 17.89 -7.67
CA PHE A 259 2.82 18.51 -8.66
C PHE A 259 3.12 17.57 -9.82
N GLY A 260 3.18 16.26 -9.56
CA GLY A 260 3.52 15.24 -10.55
C GLY A 260 2.30 14.64 -11.25
N ASN A 261 1.07 15.00 -10.86
CA ASN A 261 -0.17 14.42 -11.40
C ASN A 261 -0.15 12.88 -11.44
N ALA A 262 0.37 12.27 -10.38
CA ALA A 262 0.54 10.83 -10.30
C ALA A 262 -0.79 10.10 -10.14
N LYS A 263 -0.96 8.98 -10.85
CA LYS A 263 -1.92 7.94 -10.45
C LYS A 263 -1.34 7.18 -9.26
N ASN A 264 -2.19 6.74 -8.32
CA ASN A 264 -1.69 6.02 -7.17
C ASN A 264 -2.64 4.91 -6.69
N ALA A 265 -2.07 3.97 -5.93
CA ALA A 265 -2.80 2.97 -5.16
C ALA A 265 -2.05 2.73 -3.83
N GLY A 266 -2.79 2.54 -2.74
CA GLY A 266 -2.22 2.35 -1.40
C GLY A 266 -2.69 1.08 -0.72
N ILE A 267 -1.76 0.44 0.01
CA ILE A 267 -2.01 -0.80 0.75
C ILE A 267 -1.21 -0.81 2.06
N ILE A 268 -1.77 -1.41 3.10
CA ILE A 268 -1.03 -1.79 4.31
C ILE A 268 -0.78 -3.29 4.28
N LEU A 269 0.43 -3.67 4.63
CA LEU A 269 0.92 -5.03 4.74
C LEU A 269 1.40 -5.35 6.15
N GLY A 270 1.78 -6.61 6.40
CA GLY A 270 2.24 -7.07 7.71
C GLY A 270 1.12 -7.57 8.61
N ALA A 271 -0.13 -7.56 8.17
CA ALA A 271 -1.25 -8.28 8.76
C ALA A 271 -1.52 -9.58 8.00
N LYS A 272 -2.39 -10.46 8.54
CA LYS A 272 -2.78 -11.73 7.89
C LYS A 272 -3.41 -11.54 6.51
N VAL A 273 -3.97 -10.37 6.24
CA VAL A 273 -4.54 -9.99 4.94
C VAL A 273 -4.09 -8.57 4.56
N PRO A 274 -4.08 -8.21 3.27
CA PRO A 274 -3.84 -6.83 2.85
C PRO A 274 -4.94 -5.90 3.37
N ILE A 275 -4.58 -4.65 3.70
CA ILE A 275 -5.53 -3.66 4.19
C ILE A 275 -5.51 -2.45 3.26
N VAL A 276 -6.62 -2.19 2.58
CA VAL A 276 -6.81 -1.00 1.76
C VAL A 276 -7.04 0.20 2.67
N LEU A 277 -6.09 1.12 2.65
CA LEU A 277 -6.16 2.36 3.41
C LEU A 277 -5.98 3.53 2.44
N VAL A 278 -7.08 4.23 2.19
CA VAL A 278 -7.13 5.38 1.29
C VAL A 278 -7.43 6.66 2.07
N SER A 279 -6.91 7.78 1.59
CA SER A 279 -7.24 9.09 2.16
C SER A 279 -8.67 9.48 1.79
N ARG A 280 -9.33 10.26 2.65
CA ARG A 280 -10.62 10.88 2.33
C ARG A 280 -10.53 11.77 1.08
N ALA A 281 -9.37 12.40 0.88
CA ALA A 281 -9.09 13.28 -0.24
C ALA A 281 -8.72 12.55 -1.55
N ASP A 282 -8.58 11.22 -1.52
CA ASP A 282 -8.21 10.46 -2.71
C ASP A 282 -9.38 10.42 -3.71
N SER A 283 -9.03 10.44 -5.00
CA SER A 283 -9.99 10.34 -6.08
C SER A 283 -10.72 8.98 -6.09
N ALA A 284 -11.88 8.91 -6.72
CA ALA A 284 -12.58 7.64 -6.95
C ALA A 284 -11.68 6.61 -7.65
N TYR A 285 -10.89 7.08 -8.64
CA TYR A 285 -9.90 6.25 -9.34
C TYR A 285 -8.85 5.64 -8.39
N SER A 286 -8.26 6.45 -7.51
CA SER A 286 -7.25 5.96 -6.54
C SER A 286 -7.84 4.96 -5.54
N LYS A 287 -9.12 5.16 -5.15
CA LYS A 287 -9.84 4.21 -4.29
C LYS A 287 -10.06 2.87 -5.02
N LEU A 288 -10.55 2.91 -6.25
CA LEU A 288 -10.73 1.72 -7.09
C LEU A 288 -9.40 0.99 -7.32
N ALA A 289 -8.33 1.73 -7.65
CA ALA A 289 -6.99 1.18 -7.84
C ALA A 289 -6.44 0.49 -6.59
N SER A 290 -6.70 1.07 -5.40
CA SER A 290 -6.30 0.47 -4.12
C SER A 290 -7.08 -0.81 -3.81
N ILE A 291 -8.39 -0.85 -4.11
CA ILE A 291 -9.20 -2.08 -4.00
C ILE A 291 -8.67 -3.14 -4.97
N ALA A 292 -8.36 -2.76 -6.21
CA ALA A 292 -7.78 -3.67 -7.20
C ALA A 292 -6.43 -4.23 -6.74
N LEU A 293 -5.56 -3.38 -6.17
CA LEU A 293 -4.29 -3.80 -5.59
C LEU A 293 -4.52 -4.82 -4.46
N GLY A 294 -5.43 -4.53 -3.53
CA GLY A 294 -5.80 -5.45 -2.45
C GLY A 294 -6.29 -6.80 -2.98
N SER A 295 -7.13 -6.82 -4.01
CA SER A 295 -7.63 -8.04 -4.66
C SER A 295 -6.49 -8.85 -5.30
N VAL A 296 -5.60 -8.20 -6.07
CA VAL A 296 -4.43 -8.86 -6.69
C VAL A 296 -3.51 -9.44 -5.63
N LEU A 297 -3.16 -8.67 -4.60
CA LEU A 297 -2.24 -9.12 -3.55
C LEU A 297 -2.83 -10.26 -2.73
N SER A 298 -4.11 -10.18 -2.34
CA SER A 298 -4.77 -11.24 -1.58
C SER A 298 -4.81 -12.59 -2.30
N SER A 299 -4.77 -12.57 -3.64
CA SER A 299 -4.75 -13.79 -4.46
C SER A 299 -3.36 -14.34 -4.74
N ARG A 300 -2.31 -13.51 -4.67
CA ARG A 300 -0.94 -13.86 -5.09
C ARG A 300 0.06 -13.95 -3.94
N MET A 301 -0.17 -13.23 -2.85
CA MET A 301 0.68 -13.30 -1.67
C MET A 301 0.21 -14.41 -0.74
N LYS A 302 1.14 -15.22 -0.27
CA LYS A 302 0.93 -16.07 0.91
C LYS A 302 1.30 -15.19 2.11
N LEU A 303 0.33 -14.46 2.62
CA LEU A 303 0.44 -13.80 3.91
C LEU A 303 0.24 -14.89 4.97
N ALA A 304 1.21 -15.07 5.85
CA ALA A 304 1.35 -16.19 6.78
C ALA A 304 0.18 -16.35 7.75
#